data_5ad26a716be174a873f08c6a2bcdda25
#
_entry.id   5ad26a716be174a873f08c6a2bcdda25
#
_cell.length_a   1.000
_cell.length_b   1.000
_cell.length_c   1.000
_cell.angle_alpha   90.00
_cell.angle_beta   90.00
_cell.angle_gamma   90.00
#
_symmetry.space_group_name_H-M   'P 1'
#
loop_
_entity.id
_entity.type
_entity.pdbx_description
1 polymer ?
#
loop_
_entity_poly.entity_id
_entity_poly.type
_entity_poly.pdbx_seq_one_letter_code
_entity_poly.pdbx_strand_id
1 'polypeptide(L)'
;RRKKPGVKLTRAQKKKLEELTRQAKADGRHPNSAQKTIPYLSMYKDGLCRVTENYYTMSLLFDDMNYDLEDEAEQLGIFGGWCSFYSYFDCAVHVQMTGINSENDPEAFARALAVLERNEAYRALCAEYVQLLQTQYMRSNNGQTRIKLMTFGIESESVKGARSRLTRIGLDMQGNFKKIG
;
A
#
# COMPACT_ATOMS: atom_id res chain seq x y z
N ARG A 1 -30.07 13.46 16.15
CA ARG A 1 -29.03 14.37 15.61
C ARG A 1 -29.74 15.60 15.06
N ARG A 2 -29.63 16.75 15.78
CA ARG A 2 -30.19 18.05 15.32
C ARG A 2 -29.34 18.53 14.12
N LYS A 3 -29.98 18.68 12.93
CA LYS A 3 -29.38 19.35 11.78
C LYS A 3 -29.11 20.82 12.17
N LYS A 4 -27.85 21.26 12.06
CA LYS A 4 -27.51 22.68 12.21
C LYS A 4 -28.25 23.48 11.13
N PRO A 5 -28.87 24.61 11.45
CA PRO A 5 -29.57 25.42 10.46
C PRO A 5 -28.54 25.95 9.44
N GLY A 6 -28.73 25.60 8.16
CA GLY A 6 -27.90 26.13 7.08
C GLY A 6 -28.10 27.65 6.97
N VAL A 7 -27.01 28.40 6.92
CA VAL A 7 -27.03 29.86 6.69
C VAL A 7 -27.72 30.12 5.36
N LYS A 8 -28.90 30.76 5.38
CA LYS A 8 -29.62 31.17 4.16
C LYS A 8 -28.94 32.39 3.57
N LEU A 9 -28.19 32.18 2.50
CA LEU A 9 -27.55 33.28 1.74
C LEU A 9 -28.63 34.12 1.03
N THR A 10 -28.48 35.44 1.08
CA THR A 10 -29.32 36.37 0.33
C THR A 10 -29.06 36.24 -1.19
N ARG A 11 -30.01 36.70 -1.99
CA ARG A 11 -29.92 36.65 -3.48
C ARG A 11 -28.67 37.34 -4.02
N ALA A 12 -28.25 38.44 -3.39
CA ALA A 12 -27.02 39.19 -3.74
C ALA A 12 -25.75 38.37 -3.37
N GLN A 13 -25.76 37.72 -2.22
CA GLN A 13 -24.63 36.85 -1.79
C GLN A 13 -24.47 35.62 -2.67
N LYS A 14 -25.57 35.01 -3.11
CA LYS A 14 -25.52 33.90 -4.07
C LYS A 14 -24.93 34.30 -5.40
N LYS A 15 -25.37 35.48 -5.97
CA LYS A 15 -24.83 35.99 -7.22
C LYS A 15 -23.34 36.31 -7.15
N LYS A 16 -22.90 36.89 -6.04
CA LYS A 16 -21.48 37.18 -5.78
C LYS A 16 -20.66 35.90 -5.63
N LEU A 17 -21.21 34.86 -4.98
CA LEU A 17 -20.56 33.56 -4.84
C LEU A 17 -20.43 32.85 -6.18
N GLU A 18 -21.48 32.89 -7.04
CA GLU A 18 -21.43 32.33 -8.40
C GLU A 18 -20.40 33.04 -9.27
N GLU A 19 -20.29 34.35 -9.15
CA GLU A 19 -19.33 35.17 -9.89
C GLU A 19 -17.89 34.88 -9.46
N LEU A 20 -17.63 34.77 -8.14
CA LEU A 20 -16.35 34.38 -7.59
C LEU A 20 -15.98 32.93 -7.98
N THR A 21 -16.94 32.03 -8.00
CA THR A 21 -16.73 30.63 -8.44
C THR A 21 -16.40 30.58 -9.93
N ARG A 22 -17.02 31.43 -10.74
CA ARG A 22 -16.75 31.51 -12.17
C ARG A 22 -15.36 32.11 -12.45
N GLN A 23 -14.98 33.17 -11.72
CA GLN A 23 -13.64 33.76 -11.81
C GLN A 23 -12.56 32.76 -11.35
N ALA A 24 -12.76 32.05 -10.23
CA ALA A 24 -11.82 31.04 -9.74
C ALA A 24 -11.65 29.87 -10.74
N LYS A 25 -12.71 29.51 -11.48
CA LYS A 25 -12.62 28.52 -12.56
C LYS A 25 -11.86 29.05 -13.77
N ALA A 26 -12.04 30.33 -14.12
CA ALA A 26 -11.35 30.97 -15.25
C ALA A 26 -9.85 31.16 -14.97
N ASP A 27 -9.49 31.51 -13.74
CA ASP A 27 -8.09 31.72 -13.32
C ASP A 27 -7.31 30.42 -13.08
N GLY A 28 -7.92 29.25 -13.23
CA GLY A 28 -7.32 27.96 -12.94
C GLY A 28 -6.97 27.79 -11.43
N ARG A 29 -7.24 28.79 -10.61
CA ARG A 29 -7.07 28.79 -9.15
C ARG A 29 -8.29 28.14 -8.51
N HIS A 30 -8.26 26.86 -8.47
CA HIS A 30 -9.25 26.14 -7.69
C HIS A 30 -9.00 26.34 -6.19
N PRO A 31 -10.04 26.58 -5.38
CA PRO A 31 -9.87 26.65 -3.93
C PRO A 31 -9.13 25.41 -3.44
N ASN A 32 -8.15 25.60 -2.55
CA ASN A 32 -7.37 24.53 -1.92
C ASN A 32 -8.30 23.64 -1.08
N SER A 33 -9.03 22.74 -1.70
CA SER A 33 -9.72 21.69 -0.95
C SER A 33 -8.72 20.55 -0.73
N ALA A 34 -8.76 19.91 0.43
CA ALA A 34 -7.92 18.75 0.75
C ALA A 34 -8.01 17.67 -0.34
N GLN A 35 -9.14 17.53 -1.03
CA GLN A 35 -9.31 16.60 -2.15
C GLN A 35 -8.39 16.88 -3.35
N LYS A 36 -7.89 18.09 -3.53
CA LYS A 36 -7.00 18.43 -4.64
C LYS A 36 -5.54 18.22 -4.35
N THR A 37 -5.18 18.06 -3.08
CA THR A 37 -3.83 17.66 -2.67
C THR A 37 -3.63 16.16 -2.74
N ILE A 38 -4.72 15.38 -2.85
CA ILE A 38 -4.67 13.94 -2.99
C ILE A 38 -4.34 13.59 -4.45
N PRO A 39 -3.26 12.81 -4.72
CA PRO A 39 -2.78 12.54 -6.07
C PRO A 39 -3.58 11.46 -6.83
N TYR A 40 -4.82 11.18 -6.44
CA TYR A 40 -5.70 10.24 -7.11
C TYR A 40 -7.16 10.69 -7.04
N LEU A 41 -7.99 10.22 -7.98
CA LEU A 41 -9.40 10.61 -8.09
C LEU A 41 -10.30 9.79 -7.17
N SER A 42 -10.07 8.48 -7.08
CA SER A 42 -10.86 7.58 -6.23
C SER A 42 -10.13 6.28 -5.91
N MET A 43 -10.43 5.74 -4.72
CA MET A 43 -9.96 4.43 -4.29
C MET A 43 -11.17 3.56 -3.95
N TYR A 44 -11.18 2.34 -4.47
CA TYR A 44 -12.26 1.38 -4.28
C TYR A 44 -11.90 0.37 -3.19
N LYS A 45 -12.93 -0.29 -2.62
CA LYS A 45 -12.75 -1.24 -1.52
C LYS A 45 -11.96 -2.51 -1.90
N ASP A 46 -11.91 -2.82 -3.19
CA ASP A 46 -11.17 -3.96 -3.77
C ASP A 46 -9.69 -3.64 -4.07
N GLY A 47 -9.19 -2.49 -3.62
CA GLY A 47 -7.81 -2.07 -3.81
C GLY A 47 -7.55 -1.39 -5.16
N LEU A 48 -8.56 -1.29 -6.04
CA LEU A 48 -8.43 -0.55 -7.28
C LEU A 48 -8.34 0.96 -6.98
N CYS A 49 -7.32 1.63 -7.48
CA CYS A 49 -7.15 3.07 -7.39
C CYS A 49 -7.29 3.71 -8.79
N ARG A 50 -8.13 4.71 -8.91
CA ARG A 50 -8.22 5.55 -10.09
C ARG A 50 -7.35 6.78 -9.88
N VAL A 51 -6.22 6.85 -10.57
CA VAL A 51 -5.24 7.93 -10.42
C VAL A 51 -5.62 9.13 -11.30
N THR A 52 -5.88 8.89 -12.57
CA THR A 52 -6.39 9.89 -13.51
C THR A 52 -7.71 9.42 -14.14
N GLU A 53 -8.23 10.17 -15.11
CA GLU A 53 -9.49 9.80 -15.76
C GLU A 53 -9.44 8.41 -16.41
N ASN A 54 -8.30 8.03 -17.00
CA ASN A 54 -8.14 6.78 -17.72
C ASN A 54 -7.04 5.87 -17.16
N TYR A 55 -6.35 6.27 -16.09
CA TYR A 55 -5.26 5.49 -15.52
C TYR A 55 -5.65 4.90 -14.17
N TYR A 56 -5.50 3.58 -14.05
CA TYR A 56 -5.90 2.79 -12.90
C TYR A 56 -4.72 1.97 -12.39
N THR A 57 -4.63 1.84 -11.07
CA THR A 57 -3.57 1.08 -10.41
C THR A 57 -4.14 0.11 -9.39
N MET A 58 -3.39 -0.95 -9.10
CA MET A 58 -3.63 -1.89 -8.01
C MET A 58 -2.29 -2.29 -7.42
N SER A 59 -2.21 -2.34 -6.08
CA SER A 59 -0.98 -2.69 -5.37
C SER A 59 -1.13 -4.01 -4.66
N LEU A 60 -0.08 -4.83 -4.71
CA LEU A 60 0.05 -6.07 -3.97
C LEU A 60 1.18 -5.94 -2.96
N LEU A 61 0.93 -6.43 -1.74
CA LEU A 61 1.96 -6.63 -0.73
C LEU A 61 2.67 -7.95 -1.03
N PHE A 62 3.99 -7.97 -0.92
CA PHE A 62 4.78 -9.20 -1.05
C PHE A 62 5.87 -9.26 0.02
N ASP A 63 6.20 -10.49 0.41
CA ASP A 63 7.21 -10.79 1.42
C ASP A 63 8.55 -11.10 0.76
N ASP A 64 9.60 -11.19 1.58
CA ASP A 64 10.94 -11.62 1.14
C ASP A 64 11.00 -13.13 0.99
N MET A 65 11.84 -13.56 0.06
CA MET A 65 12.33 -14.93 -0.04
C MET A 65 13.71 -15.03 0.62
N ASN A 66 13.99 -16.19 1.23
CA ASN A 66 15.29 -16.47 1.87
C ASN A 66 16.31 -16.95 0.82
N TYR A 67 16.54 -16.17 -0.25
CA TYR A 67 17.44 -16.51 -1.35
C TYR A 67 18.83 -16.96 -0.90
N ASP A 68 19.39 -16.30 0.12
CA ASP A 68 20.75 -16.58 0.61
C ASP A 68 20.86 -17.91 1.39
N LEU A 69 19.73 -18.49 1.80
CA LEU A 69 19.69 -19.76 2.52
C LEU A 69 19.45 -20.98 1.63
N GLU A 70 19.11 -20.74 0.36
CA GLU A 70 18.82 -21.80 -0.60
C GLU A 70 20.10 -22.32 -1.27
N ASP A 71 20.04 -23.54 -1.77
CA ASP A 71 21.13 -24.12 -2.53
C ASP A 71 21.26 -23.48 -3.92
N GLU A 72 22.39 -23.74 -4.63
CA GLU A 72 22.69 -23.12 -5.93
C GLU A 72 21.62 -23.46 -6.99
N ALA A 73 21.05 -24.65 -6.96
CA ALA A 73 20.01 -25.05 -7.92
C ALA A 73 18.69 -24.31 -7.66
N GLU A 74 18.32 -24.15 -6.39
CA GLU A 74 17.14 -23.40 -5.98
C GLU A 74 17.32 -21.89 -6.23
N GLN A 75 18.50 -21.33 -5.98
CA GLN A 75 18.83 -19.95 -6.33
C GLN A 75 18.70 -19.67 -7.83
N LEU A 76 19.16 -20.58 -8.68
CA LEU A 76 18.97 -20.50 -10.13
C LEU A 76 17.50 -20.62 -10.54
N GLY A 77 16.73 -21.46 -9.84
CA GLY A 77 15.29 -21.60 -10.03
C GLY A 77 14.53 -20.30 -9.69
N ILE A 78 14.86 -19.69 -8.55
CA ILE A 78 14.32 -18.39 -8.12
C ILE A 78 14.66 -17.30 -9.13
N PHE A 79 15.92 -17.23 -9.59
CA PHE A 79 16.34 -16.26 -10.60
C PHE A 79 15.59 -16.45 -11.93
N GLY A 80 15.45 -17.70 -12.39
CA GLY A 80 14.67 -18.01 -13.57
C GLY A 80 13.19 -17.62 -13.45
N GLY A 81 12.62 -17.83 -12.26
CA GLY A 81 11.27 -17.37 -11.89
C GLY A 81 11.12 -15.85 -12.00
N TRP A 82 12.07 -15.09 -11.48
CA TRP A 82 12.10 -13.63 -11.60
C TRP A 82 12.24 -13.17 -13.05
N CYS A 83 13.08 -13.80 -13.85
CA CYS A 83 13.21 -13.50 -15.28
C CYS A 83 11.88 -13.72 -16.01
N SER A 84 11.20 -14.83 -15.73
CA SER A 84 9.89 -15.13 -16.29
C SER A 84 8.81 -14.14 -15.84
N PHE A 85 8.87 -13.72 -14.57
CA PHE A 85 7.98 -12.71 -14.01
C PHE A 85 8.11 -11.37 -14.75
N TYR A 86 9.34 -10.86 -14.91
CA TYR A 86 9.54 -9.60 -15.62
C TYR A 86 9.20 -9.67 -17.11
N SER A 87 9.37 -10.84 -17.73
CA SER A 87 9.01 -11.06 -19.12
C SER A 87 7.49 -11.17 -19.36
N TYR A 88 6.70 -11.33 -18.31
CA TYR A 88 5.23 -11.39 -18.39
C TYR A 88 4.60 -10.05 -18.80
N PHE A 89 5.23 -8.94 -18.44
CA PHE A 89 4.66 -7.62 -18.65
C PHE A 89 4.91 -7.11 -20.07
N ASP A 90 3.83 -6.67 -20.71
CA ASP A 90 3.89 -5.94 -21.97
C ASP A 90 4.07 -4.42 -21.72
N CYS A 91 4.30 -3.66 -22.79
CA CYS A 91 4.46 -2.21 -22.72
C CYS A 91 3.20 -1.45 -22.28
N ALA A 92 2.04 -2.12 -22.18
CA ALA A 92 0.78 -1.53 -21.75
C ALA A 92 0.55 -1.65 -20.23
N VAL A 93 1.46 -2.29 -19.50
CA VAL A 93 1.40 -2.44 -18.06
C VAL A 93 2.59 -1.72 -17.41
N HIS A 94 2.27 -0.71 -16.61
CA HIS A 94 3.28 -0.03 -15.79
C HIS A 94 3.48 -0.82 -14.50
N VAL A 95 4.72 -1.10 -14.14
CA VAL A 95 5.08 -1.82 -12.92
C VAL A 95 5.96 -0.91 -12.07
N GLN A 96 5.60 -0.76 -10.79
CA GLN A 96 6.38 -0.01 -9.82
C GLN A 96 6.60 -0.88 -8.57
N MET A 97 7.86 -1.02 -8.16
CA MET A 97 8.22 -1.61 -6.87
C MET A 97 8.48 -0.49 -5.87
N THR A 98 7.87 -0.59 -4.70
CA THR A 98 7.99 0.40 -3.63
C THR A 98 8.40 -0.29 -2.34
N GLY A 99 9.50 0.16 -1.75
CA GLY A 99 9.94 -0.23 -0.41
C GLY A 99 9.67 0.90 0.57
N ILE A 100 8.93 0.62 1.63
CA ILE A 100 8.63 1.56 2.71
C ILE A 100 9.28 1.03 3.98
N ASN A 101 10.21 1.79 4.55
CA ASN A 101 10.75 1.50 5.86
C ASN A 101 9.88 2.25 6.89
N SER A 102 9.28 1.52 7.80
CA SER A 102 8.48 2.04 8.90
C SER A 102 9.13 1.67 10.22
N GLU A 103 9.18 2.60 11.15
CA GLU A 103 9.60 2.31 12.51
C GLU A 103 8.59 1.35 13.15
N ASN A 104 9.11 0.32 13.82
CA ASN A 104 8.28 -0.60 14.60
C ASN A 104 7.77 0.12 15.84
N ASP A 105 6.50 -0.14 16.19
CA ASP A 105 5.93 0.31 17.45
C ASP A 105 6.55 -0.50 18.62
N PRO A 106 7.35 0.14 19.51
CA PRO A 106 7.95 -0.54 20.66
C PRO A 106 6.92 -1.13 21.60
N GLU A 107 5.73 -0.51 21.71
CA GLU A 107 4.65 -1.02 22.54
C GLU A 107 4.01 -2.28 21.94
N ALA A 108 3.86 -2.33 20.61
CA ALA A 108 3.38 -3.54 19.93
C ALA A 108 4.36 -4.70 20.11
N PHE A 109 5.67 -4.45 20.02
CA PHE A 109 6.71 -5.42 20.28
C PHE A 109 6.67 -5.91 21.73
N ALA A 110 6.59 -5.00 22.71
CA ALA A 110 6.47 -5.36 24.12
C ALA A 110 5.21 -6.18 24.41
N ARG A 111 4.07 -5.85 23.79
CA ARG A 111 2.83 -6.64 23.91
C ARG A 111 2.97 -8.04 23.34
N ALA A 112 3.66 -8.20 22.22
CA ALA A 112 3.92 -9.51 21.61
C ALA A 112 4.81 -10.37 22.52
N LEU A 113 5.84 -9.79 23.15
CA LEU A 113 6.71 -10.49 24.10
C LEU A 113 5.98 -10.90 25.38
N ALA A 114 5.06 -10.09 25.89
CA ALA A 114 4.27 -10.38 27.08
C ALA A 114 3.39 -11.65 26.95
N VAL A 115 3.09 -12.09 25.73
CA VAL A 115 2.37 -13.36 25.49
C VAL A 115 3.25 -14.57 25.81
N LEU A 116 4.56 -14.48 25.59
CA LEU A 116 5.52 -15.56 25.86
C LEU A 116 5.68 -15.82 27.37
N GLU A 117 5.53 -14.80 28.21
CA GLU A 117 5.68 -14.89 29.65
C GLU A 117 4.52 -15.61 30.37
N ARG A 118 3.43 -15.91 29.68
CA ARG A 118 2.23 -16.55 30.27
C ARG A 118 2.38 -18.03 30.56
N ASN A 119 3.46 -18.67 30.09
CA ASN A 119 3.67 -20.08 30.31
C ASN A 119 4.46 -20.32 31.62
N GLU A 120 3.77 -20.66 32.71
CA GLU A 120 4.39 -20.86 34.04
C GLU A 120 5.40 -21.99 34.06
N ALA A 121 5.21 -23.07 33.30
CA ALA A 121 6.10 -24.23 33.28
C ALA A 121 7.51 -23.88 32.75
N TYR A 122 7.63 -22.87 31.91
CA TYR A 122 8.89 -22.47 31.27
C TYR A 122 9.25 -21.00 31.54
N ARG A 123 8.74 -20.44 32.61
CA ARG A 123 8.84 -19.01 32.93
C ARG A 123 10.28 -18.48 32.91
N ALA A 124 11.22 -19.23 33.51
CA ALA A 124 12.63 -18.84 33.53
C ALA A 124 13.24 -18.79 32.11
N LEU A 125 12.97 -19.82 31.31
CA LEU A 125 13.43 -19.90 29.91
C LEU A 125 12.80 -18.82 29.02
N CYS A 126 11.50 -18.58 29.21
CA CYS A 126 10.80 -17.53 28.50
C CYS A 126 11.36 -16.14 28.86
N ALA A 127 11.66 -15.87 30.11
CA ALA A 127 12.25 -14.60 30.54
C ALA A 127 13.63 -14.37 29.92
N GLU A 128 14.49 -15.41 29.89
CA GLU A 128 15.80 -15.34 29.22
C GLU A 128 15.66 -15.07 27.71
N TYR A 129 14.73 -15.76 27.05
CA TYR A 129 14.45 -15.58 25.63
C TYR A 129 13.92 -14.18 25.33
N VAL A 130 13.01 -13.66 26.14
CA VAL A 130 12.49 -12.28 26.03
C VAL A 130 13.63 -11.27 26.17
N GLN A 131 14.54 -11.46 27.14
CA GLN A 131 15.69 -10.58 27.32
C GLN A 131 16.64 -10.62 26.10
N LEU A 132 16.84 -11.79 25.53
CA LEU A 132 17.64 -11.97 24.31
C LEU A 132 17.01 -11.22 23.13
N LEU A 133 15.69 -11.37 22.92
CA LEU A 133 14.96 -10.67 21.87
C LEU A 133 15.00 -9.15 22.06
N GLN A 134 14.82 -8.65 23.28
CA GLN A 134 14.93 -7.22 23.59
C GLN A 134 16.33 -6.69 23.29
N THR A 135 17.37 -7.45 23.66
CA THR A 135 18.77 -7.09 23.39
C THR A 135 19.05 -7.04 21.89
N GLN A 136 18.53 -8.00 21.12
CA GLN A 136 18.66 -8.02 19.66
C GLN A 136 17.90 -6.86 19.02
N TYR A 137 16.71 -6.55 19.50
CA TYR A 137 15.91 -5.41 19.01
C TYR A 137 16.64 -4.08 19.21
N MET A 138 17.31 -3.91 20.36
CA MET A 138 18.06 -2.69 20.68
C MET A 138 19.41 -2.58 19.94
N ARG A 139 20.07 -3.69 19.65
CA ARG A 139 21.39 -3.71 19.02
C ARG A 139 21.35 -3.59 17.50
N SER A 140 20.31 -4.06 16.90
CA SER A 140 20.18 -4.01 15.44
C SER A 140 19.32 -2.82 15.04
N ASN A 141 19.63 -2.22 13.87
CA ASN A 141 18.73 -1.27 13.20
C ASN A 141 17.36 -1.92 12.82
N ASN A 142 17.04 -3.05 13.43
CA ASN A 142 15.83 -3.86 13.20
C ASN A 142 14.57 -3.26 13.84
N GLY A 143 14.65 -2.07 14.45
CA GLY A 143 13.46 -1.29 14.81
C GLY A 143 12.65 -0.81 13.60
N GLN A 144 12.97 -1.29 12.38
CA GLN A 144 12.27 -0.93 11.17
C GLN A 144 11.67 -2.16 10.49
N THR A 145 10.39 -2.07 10.17
CA THR A 145 9.72 -3.03 9.27
C THR A 145 9.77 -2.49 7.85
N ARG A 146 10.21 -3.33 6.92
CA ARG A 146 10.18 -3.03 5.49
C ARG A 146 8.91 -3.59 4.87
N ILE A 147 8.04 -2.70 4.42
CA ILE A 147 6.85 -3.05 3.65
C ILE A 147 7.21 -2.97 2.17
N LYS A 148 6.98 -4.04 1.41
CA LYS A 148 7.25 -4.11 -0.02
C LYS A 148 5.95 -4.19 -0.79
N LEU A 149 5.77 -3.25 -1.70
CA LEU A 149 4.59 -3.15 -2.53
C LEU A 149 4.98 -3.24 -4.00
N MET A 150 4.22 -3.99 -4.75
CA MET A 150 4.26 -4.01 -6.20
C MET A 150 2.96 -3.43 -6.74
N THR A 151 3.06 -2.34 -7.47
CA THR A 151 1.92 -1.61 -8.02
C THR A 151 1.88 -1.79 -9.54
N PHE A 152 0.75 -2.24 -10.04
CA PHE A 152 0.47 -2.38 -11.47
C PHE A 152 -0.43 -1.25 -11.92
N GLY A 153 -0.10 -0.63 -13.03
CA GLY A 153 -0.88 0.45 -13.63
C GLY A 153 -1.24 0.14 -15.07
N ILE A 154 -2.47 0.44 -15.46
CA ILE A 154 -2.96 0.29 -16.84
C ILE A 154 -3.82 1.48 -17.24
N GLU A 155 -3.85 1.76 -18.53
CA GLU A 155 -4.84 2.65 -19.11
C GLU A 155 -6.10 1.88 -19.49
N SER A 156 -7.27 2.48 -19.20
CA SER A 156 -8.58 1.90 -19.53
C SER A 156 -9.64 3.00 -19.60
N GLU A 157 -10.54 2.90 -20.55
CA GLU A 157 -11.67 3.83 -20.70
C GLU A 157 -12.77 3.61 -19.65
N SER A 158 -12.79 2.44 -19.01
CA SER A 158 -13.82 2.11 -18.02
C SER A 158 -13.27 1.48 -16.74
N VAL A 159 -13.86 1.82 -15.61
CA VAL A 159 -13.57 1.23 -14.29
C VAL A 159 -13.75 -0.29 -14.32
N LYS A 160 -14.79 -0.80 -15.00
CA LYS A 160 -15.07 -2.25 -15.08
C LYS A 160 -13.99 -2.99 -15.85
N GLY A 161 -13.54 -2.44 -16.97
CA GLY A 161 -12.45 -3.02 -17.77
C GLY A 161 -11.12 -3.01 -17.01
N ALA A 162 -10.79 -1.88 -16.37
CA ALA A 162 -9.60 -1.76 -15.53
C ALA A 162 -9.60 -2.79 -14.39
N ARG A 163 -10.72 -2.91 -13.67
CA ARG A 163 -10.88 -3.86 -12.57
C ARG A 163 -10.62 -5.29 -13.02
N SER A 164 -11.28 -5.73 -14.08
CA SER A 164 -11.12 -7.09 -14.59
C SER A 164 -9.68 -7.40 -14.98
N ARG A 165 -9.02 -6.47 -15.69
CA ARG A 165 -7.64 -6.64 -16.16
C ARG A 165 -6.64 -6.63 -14.99
N LEU A 166 -6.74 -5.68 -14.07
CA LEU A 166 -5.83 -5.60 -12.90
C LEU A 166 -6.02 -6.75 -11.94
N THR A 167 -7.27 -7.20 -11.70
CA THR A 167 -7.52 -8.39 -10.88
C THR A 167 -6.88 -9.63 -11.49
N ARG A 168 -6.97 -9.79 -12.81
CA ARG A 168 -6.33 -10.92 -13.51
C ARG A 168 -4.81 -10.85 -13.36
N ILE A 169 -4.19 -9.70 -13.62
CA ILE A 169 -2.75 -9.49 -13.41
C ILE A 169 -2.37 -9.85 -11.96
N GLY A 170 -3.13 -9.36 -10.96
CA GLY A 170 -2.88 -9.66 -9.57
C GLY A 170 -2.93 -11.15 -9.23
N LEU A 171 -3.89 -11.90 -9.78
CA LEU A 171 -4.00 -13.35 -9.59
C LEU A 171 -2.85 -14.11 -10.27
N ASP A 172 -2.48 -13.71 -11.48
CA ASP A 172 -1.36 -14.30 -12.22
C ASP A 172 -0.04 -14.06 -11.46
N MET A 173 0.13 -12.87 -10.87
CA MET A 173 1.28 -12.54 -10.05
C MET A 173 1.35 -13.38 -8.77
N GLN A 174 0.24 -13.48 -8.03
CA GLN A 174 0.16 -14.35 -6.86
C GLN A 174 0.49 -15.81 -7.20
N GLY A 175 0.03 -16.28 -8.36
CA GLY A 175 0.35 -17.61 -8.85
C GLY A 175 1.84 -17.79 -9.18
N ASN A 176 2.48 -16.77 -9.75
CA ASN A 176 3.91 -16.80 -10.06
C ASN A 176 4.76 -16.74 -8.78
N PHE A 177 4.45 -15.85 -7.85
CA PHE A 177 5.17 -15.79 -6.57
C PHE A 177 5.10 -17.08 -5.77
N LYS A 178 3.93 -17.76 -5.75
CA LYS A 178 3.79 -19.07 -5.10
C LYS A 178 4.60 -20.20 -5.73
N LYS A 179 5.08 -20.03 -6.95
CA LYS A 179 5.93 -21.03 -7.62
C LYS A 179 7.42 -20.76 -7.40
N ILE A 180 7.74 -19.52 -7.05
CA ILE A 180 9.12 -19.09 -6.85
C ILE A 180 9.58 -19.34 -5.39
N GLY A 181 8.64 -19.44 -4.44
CA GLY A 181 8.84 -19.61 -3.01
C GLY A 181 7.56 -19.16 -2.27
#